data_b05ca18e10e4dfc2ad785c631d542f0b
#
_entry.id   b05ca18e10e4dfc2ad785c631d542f0b
#
_cell.length_a   1.000
_cell.length_b   1.000
_cell.length_c   1.000
_cell.angle_alpha   90.00
_cell.angle_beta   90.00
_cell.angle_gamma   90.00
#
_symmetry.space_group_name_H-M   'P 1'
#
loop_
_entity.id
_entity.type
_entity.pdbx_description
1 polymer ?
#
loop_
_entity_poly.entity_id
_entity_poly.type
_entity_poly.pdbx_seq_one_letter_code
_entity_poly.pdbx_strand_id
1 'polypeptide(L)'
;MRSNDATEGDAAERQMHFIRQAIVADNESGRFGGEVHTRFPPEPNGPLHIGHAKGILINYTMAQEFGGLFNLRMDDTNPTKEEPEYVEAICEDIHWLGCDWEDRLFYASDYFGQMHEWAVQLVEQGDAFVCDLTADELRETRGTPTSPGTNSPYRDRSVEENIDLFARMTAGEFEDGARTLRAKIDMAHPNLNMRDPVMYRILHAHHYRQGDKWCVYPTYDW
;
A
#
# COMPACT_ATOMS: atom_id res chain seq x y z
N MET A 1 41.60 -41.45 -7.54
CA MET A 1 41.49 -39.98 -7.60
C MET A 1 40.44 -39.68 -8.65
N ARG A 2 39.23 -39.35 -8.24
CA ARG A 2 38.17 -38.79 -9.11
C ARG A 2 38.00 -37.34 -8.68
N SER A 3 38.33 -36.44 -9.58
CA SER A 3 38.17 -34.99 -9.42
C SER A 3 36.72 -34.63 -9.26
N ASN A 4 36.39 -34.01 -8.13
CA ASN A 4 35.09 -33.41 -7.82
C ASN A 4 35.13 -31.98 -8.36
N ASP A 5 34.97 -31.80 -9.66
CA ASP A 5 34.65 -30.50 -10.29
C ASP A 5 33.14 -30.41 -10.48
N ALA A 6 32.43 -30.29 -9.37
CA ALA A 6 31.09 -29.69 -9.42
C ALA A 6 31.31 -28.18 -9.52
N THR A 7 31.05 -27.64 -10.68
CA THR A 7 31.25 -26.23 -11.02
C THR A 7 30.44 -25.32 -10.07
N GLU A 8 31.10 -24.30 -9.52
CA GLU A 8 30.51 -23.27 -8.65
C GLU A 8 29.24 -22.62 -9.24
N GLY A 9 29.06 -22.67 -10.56
CA GLY A 9 27.87 -22.20 -11.25
C GLY A 9 26.58 -22.99 -10.92
N ASP A 10 26.67 -24.32 -10.74
CA ASP A 10 25.51 -25.18 -10.47
C ASP A 10 25.00 -25.05 -9.01
N ALA A 11 25.86 -24.61 -8.09
CA ALA A 11 25.50 -24.33 -6.70
C ALA A 11 24.85 -22.95 -6.55
N ALA A 12 25.24 -21.97 -7.35
CA ALA A 12 24.63 -20.62 -7.37
C ALA A 12 23.21 -20.64 -7.98
N GLU A 13 22.98 -21.46 -9.01
CA GLU A 13 21.64 -21.63 -9.61
C GLU A 13 20.63 -22.28 -8.64
N ARG A 14 21.07 -23.17 -7.75
CA ARG A 14 20.21 -23.86 -6.78
C ARG A 14 19.76 -23.00 -5.60
N GLN A 15 20.34 -21.83 -5.37
CA GLN A 15 20.02 -20.92 -4.26
C GLN A 15 19.37 -19.60 -4.71
N MET A 16 18.96 -19.48 -5.97
CA MET A 16 18.40 -18.22 -6.44
C MET A 16 16.99 -18.00 -5.86
N HIS A 17 16.89 -17.02 -4.94
CA HIS A 17 15.62 -16.58 -4.38
C HIS A 17 14.68 -16.08 -5.51
N PHE A 18 13.39 -16.41 -5.45
CA PHE A 18 12.43 -16.13 -6.53
C PHE A 18 12.34 -14.64 -6.92
N ILE A 19 12.51 -13.71 -5.96
CA ILE A 19 12.58 -12.27 -6.24
C ILE A 19 13.80 -11.95 -7.11
N ARG A 20 14.96 -12.52 -6.78
CA ARG A 20 16.17 -12.33 -7.57
C ARG A 20 16.03 -12.89 -8.99
N GLN A 21 15.38 -14.05 -9.13
CA GLN A 21 15.07 -14.62 -10.46
C GLN A 21 14.19 -13.70 -11.28
N ALA A 22 13.16 -13.09 -10.67
CA ALA A 22 12.28 -12.13 -11.34
C ALA A 22 13.06 -10.89 -11.79
N ILE A 23 13.93 -10.33 -10.94
CA ILE A 23 14.76 -9.17 -11.28
C ILE A 23 15.69 -9.49 -12.45
N VAL A 24 16.36 -10.65 -12.41
CA VAL A 24 17.24 -11.10 -13.51
C VAL A 24 16.46 -11.20 -14.83
N ALA A 25 15.32 -11.88 -14.82
CA ALA A 25 14.47 -12.02 -16.01
C ALA A 25 13.96 -10.67 -16.56
N ASP A 26 13.56 -9.76 -15.68
CA ASP A 26 13.11 -8.41 -16.07
C ASP A 26 14.27 -7.60 -16.67
N ASN A 27 15.48 -7.69 -16.10
CA ASN A 27 16.67 -7.02 -16.62
C ASN A 27 17.12 -7.60 -17.97
N GLU A 28 17.12 -8.92 -18.15
CA GLU A 28 17.44 -9.59 -19.41
C GLU A 28 16.44 -9.23 -20.51
N SER A 29 15.16 -9.09 -20.17
CA SER A 29 14.11 -8.67 -21.12
C SER A 29 14.11 -7.16 -21.41
N GLY A 30 14.83 -6.35 -20.62
CA GLY A 30 14.82 -4.90 -20.71
C GLY A 30 13.50 -4.25 -20.28
N ARG A 31 12.61 -4.99 -19.60
CA ARG A 31 11.25 -4.56 -19.24
C ARG A 31 11.18 -3.23 -18.49
N PHE A 32 12.16 -2.98 -17.60
CA PHE A 32 12.24 -1.76 -16.78
C PHE A 32 13.54 -0.98 -17.02
N GLY A 33 14.16 -1.13 -18.20
CA GLY A 33 15.40 -0.40 -18.54
C GLY A 33 16.61 -0.78 -17.69
N GLY A 34 16.56 -1.88 -16.93
CA GLY A 34 17.63 -2.31 -16.02
C GLY A 34 17.60 -1.60 -14.67
N GLU A 35 16.60 -0.75 -14.40
CA GLU A 35 16.45 -0.08 -13.12
C GLU A 35 15.82 -1.00 -12.08
N VAL A 36 16.41 -1.05 -10.87
CA VAL A 36 15.91 -1.83 -9.74
C VAL A 36 15.61 -0.89 -8.58
N HIS A 37 14.33 -0.73 -8.26
CA HIS A 37 13.88 0.05 -7.13
C HIS A 37 13.18 -0.85 -6.13
N THR A 38 13.63 -0.82 -4.89
CA THR A 38 12.99 -1.53 -3.78
C THR A 38 12.46 -0.54 -2.75
N ARG A 39 11.52 -1.00 -1.93
CA ARG A 39 10.88 -0.16 -0.93
C ARG A 39 10.55 -0.98 0.32
N PHE A 40 10.90 -0.42 1.48
CA PHE A 40 10.35 -0.86 2.75
C PHE A 40 9.31 0.17 3.22
N PRO A 41 8.00 -0.21 3.31
CA PRO A 41 6.92 0.70 3.64
C PRO A 41 6.35 0.43 5.05
N PRO A 42 7.04 0.79 6.15
CA PRO A 42 6.51 0.57 7.48
C PRO A 42 5.37 1.55 7.81
N GLU A 43 4.37 1.07 8.56
CA GLU A 43 3.44 1.93 9.31
C GLU A 43 4.13 2.42 10.60
N PRO A 44 4.22 3.74 10.88
CA PRO A 44 4.85 4.24 12.11
C PRO A 44 3.88 4.17 13.31
N ASN A 45 3.38 2.97 13.62
CA ASN A 45 2.40 2.69 14.66
C ASN A 45 2.93 1.80 15.81
N GLY A 46 4.23 1.54 15.82
CA GLY A 46 4.91 0.73 16.83
C GLY A 46 6.35 0.40 16.45
N PRO A 47 7.10 -0.24 17.37
CA PRO A 47 8.48 -0.64 17.12
C PRO A 47 8.57 -1.75 16.09
N LEU A 48 9.71 -1.81 15.39
CA LEU A 48 10.01 -2.90 14.48
C LEU A 48 10.25 -4.22 15.24
N HIS A 49 10.06 -5.33 14.57
CA HIS A 49 10.36 -6.67 15.07
C HIS A 49 11.14 -7.48 14.03
N ILE A 50 11.63 -8.68 14.40
CA ILE A 50 12.49 -9.51 13.54
C ILE A 50 11.88 -9.82 12.16
N GLY A 51 10.55 -9.86 12.05
CA GLY A 51 9.87 -10.00 10.77
C GLY A 51 10.11 -8.82 9.82
N HIS A 52 10.14 -7.60 10.37
CA HIS A 52 10.49 -6.39 9.61
C HIS A 52 11.95 -6.41 9.17
N ALA A 53 12.89 -6.82 10.03
CA ALA A 53 14.30 -6.92 9.70
C ALA A 53 14.53 -7.81 8.47
N LYS A 54 13.82 -8.92 8.35
CA LYS A 54 13.87 -9.78 7.15
C LYS A 54 13.42 -9.02 5.88
N GLY A 55 12.33 -8.27 5.96
CA GLY A 55 11.82 -7.47 4.85
C GLY A 55 12.81 -6.36 4.44
N ILE A 56 13.37 -5.65 5.42
CA ILE A 56 14.38 -4.61 5.19
C ILE A 56 15.59 -5.18 4.46
N LEU A 57 16.18 -6.25 5.00
CA LEU A 57 17.38 -6.88 4.44
C LEU A 57 17.15 -7.40 3.02
N ILE A 58 16.00 -8.03 2.72
CA ILE A 58 15.68 -8.48 1.36
C ILE A 58 15.62 -7.29 0.40
N ASN A 59 14.91 -6.23 0.75
CA ASN A 59 14.79 -5.05 -0.09
C ASN A 59 16.15 -4.36 -0.32
N TYR A 60 16.89 -4.16 0.77
CA TYR A 60 18.19 -3.49 0.73
C TYR A 60 19.22 -4.30 -0.08
N THR A 61 19.36 -5.61 0.19
CA THR A 61 20.33 -6.45 -0.51
C THR A 61 20.03 -6.60 -1.99
N MET A 62 18.76 -6.68 -2.39
CA MET A 62 18.39 -6.69 -3.80
C MET A 62 18.75 -5.37 -4.49
N ALA A 63 18.47 -4.23 -3.87
CA ALA A 63 18.90 -2.94 -4.42
C ALA A 63 20.42 -2.88 -4.58
N GLN A 64 21.19 -3.25 -3.54
CA GLN A 64 22.65 -3.23 -3.58
C GLN A 64 23.22 -4.18 -4.65
N GLU A 65 22.71 -5.41 -4.75
CA GLU A 65 23.21 -6.41 -5.70
C GLU A 65 23.04 -5.97 -7.15
N PHE A 66 21.97 -5.28 -7.47
CA PHE A 66 21.67 -4.84 -8.84
C PHE A 66 22.02 -3.37 -9.11
N GLY A 67 22.73 -2.70 -8.18
CA GLY A 67 23.08 -1.27 -8.33
C GLY A 67 21.87 -0.34 -8.38
N GLY A 68 20.77 -0.76 -7.76
CA GLY A 68 19.50 -0.06 -7.73
C GLY A 68 19.32 0.83 -6.49
N LEU A 69 18.09 1.26 -6.25
CA LEU A 69 17.73 2.18 -5.18
C LEU A 69 16.88 1.49 -4.11
N PHE A 70 17.23 1.70 -2.85
CA PHE A 70 16.41 1.32 -1.71
C PHE A 70 15.68 2.56 -1.16
N ASN A 71 14.36 2.51 -1.09
CA ASN A 71 13.52 3.58 -0.59
C ASN A 71 12.90 3.21 0.75
N LEU A 72 12.84 4.16 1.67
CA LEU A 72 12.05 4.07 2.90
C LEU A 72 10.81 4.96 2.73
N ARG A 73 9.61 4.36 2.78
CA ARG A 73 8.37 5.14 2.72
C ARG A 73 7.52 4.84 3.96
N MET A 74 7.37 5.80 4.83
CA MET A 74 6.42 5.72 5.94
C MET A 74 5.01 5.65 5.38
N ASP A 75 4.28 4.58 5.71
CA ASP A 75 2.88 4.39 5.33
C ASP A 75 1.99 5.01 6.39
N ASP A 76 2.03 6.34 6.46
CA ASP A 76 1.39 7.15 7.48
C ASP A 76 -0.02 7.60 7.01
N THR A 77 -0.91 6.62 6.79
CA THR A 77 -2.29 6.87 6.32
C THR A 77 -3.34 6.80 7.44
N ASN A 78 -2.94 6.47 8.67
CA ASN A 78 -3.82 6.29 9.81
C ASN A 78 -3.53 7.26 10.96
N PRO A 79 -4.15 8.45 11.01
CA PRO A 79 -3.83 9.51 11.96
C PRO A 79 -4.03 9.14 13.44
N THR A 80 -4.74 8.04 13.74
CA THR A 80 -5.05 7.67 15.14
C THR A 80 -4.02 6.75 15.78
N LYS A 81 -3.02 6.29 15.03
CA LYS A 81 -2.07 5.27 15.52
C LYS A 81 -0.61 5.63 15.28
N GLU A 82 -0.36 6.63 14.47
CA GLU A 82 0.97 6.97 13.98
C GLU A 82 1.56 8.11 14.80
N GLU A 83 2.79 7.93 15.26
CA GLU A 83 3.48 8.86 16.14
C GLU A 83 4.89 9.16 15.62
N PRO A 84 5.39 10.42 15.75
CA PRO A 84 6.74 10.80 15.32
C PRO A 84 7.84 9.94 15.94
N GLU A 85 7.67 9.51 17.20
CA GLU A 85 8.63 8.70 17.92
C GLU A 85 8.86 7.34 17.24
N TYR A 86 7.82 6.75 16.65
CA TYR A 86 7.98 5.51 15.90
C TYR A 86 8.71 5.72 14.57
N VAL A 87 8.52 6.88 13.92
CA VAL A 87 9.29 7.21 12.71
C VAL A 87 10.78 7.26 13.01
N GLU A 88 11.18 7.95 14.10
CA GLU A 88 12.57 8.04 14.53
C GLU A 88 13.14 6.66 14.87
N ALA A 89 12.43 5.88 15.67
CA ALA A 89 12.83 4.52 16.05
C ALA A 89 12.99 3.59 14.83
N ILE A 90 12.08 3.66 13.86
CA ILE A 90 12.17 2.89 12.61
C ILE A 90 13.44 3.26 11.84
N CYS A 91 13.74 4.55 11.71
CA CYS A 91 14.95 5.01 11.03
C CYS A 91 16.21 4.53 11.75
N GLU A 92 16.27 4.63 13.08
CA GLU A 92 17.39 4.14 13.89
C GLU A 92 17.59 2.62 13.73
N ASP A 93 16.52 1.84 13.80
CA ASP A 93 16.56 0.38 13.65
C ASP A 93 17.08 -0.05 12.26
N ILE A 94 16.68 0.65 11.19
CA ILE A 94 17.14 0.36 9.83
C ILE A 94 18.62 0.69 9.69
N HIS A 95 19.09 1.82 10.21
CA HIS A 95 20.52 2.16 10.24
C HIS A 95 21.32 1.17 11.10
N TRP A 96 20.77 0.73 12.25
CA TRP A 96 21.40 -0.29 13.09
C TRP A 96 21.58 -1.62 12.34
N LEU A 97 20.66 -1.98 11.44
CA LEU A 97 20.81 -3.15 10.55
C LEU A 97 21.86 -2.94 9.45
N GLY A 98 22.49 -1.77 9.36
CA GLY A 98 23.48 -1.43 8.33
C GLY A 98 22.85 -1.07 6.97
N CYS A 99 21.54 -0.74 6.94
CA CYS A 99 20.83 -0.35 5.74
C CYS A 99 20.65 1.19 5.72
N ASP A 100 20.77 1.77 4.52
CA ASP A 100 20.64 3.21 4.32
C ASP A 100 19.81 3.48 3.06
N TRP A 101 18.89 4.41 3.15
CA TRP A 101 18.05 4.90 2.07
C TRP A 101 18.55 6.24 1.49
N GLU A 102 19.65 6.79 2.02
CA GLU A 102 20.21 8.09 1.65
C GLU A 102 19.18 9.24 1.83
N ASP A 103 18.81 9.94 0.74
CA ASP A 103 17.80 11.00 0.72
C ASP A 103 16.38 10.50 0.34
N ARG A 104 16.18 9.20 0.22
CA ARG A 104 14.94 8.59 -0.26
C ARG A 104 13.99 8.16 0.87
N LEU A 105 13.78 9.06 1.85
CA LEU A 105 12.73 8.95 2.86
C LEU A 105 11.48 9.66 2.35
N PHE A 106 10.39 8.91 2.20
CA PHE A 106 9.11 9.41 1.74
C PHE A 106 8.02 9.14 2.77
N TYR A 107 6.93 9.89 2.69
CA TYR A 107 5.74 9.73 3.52
C TYR A 107 4.51 9.63 2.62
N ALA A 108 3.63 8.68 2.90
CA ALA A 108 2.36 8.57 2.16
C ALA A 108 1.52 9.84 2.31
N SER A 109 1.56 10.47 3.48
CA SER A 109 0.84 11.72 3.76
C SER A 109 1.25 12.92 2.89
N ASP A 110 2.46 12.93 2.32
CA ASP A 110 2.88 13.99 1.38
C ASP A 110 2.12 13.92 0.05
N TYR A 111 1.54 12.77 -0.27
CA TYR A 111 0.81 12.51 -1.50
C TYR A 111 -0.72 12.54 -1.34
N PHE A 112 -1.26 12.86 -0.16
CA PHE A 112 -2.70 12.88 0.08
C PHE A 112 -3.47 13.76 -0.91
N GLY A 113 -2.91 14.92 -1.29
CA GLY A 113 -3.51 15.77 -2.31
C GLY A 113 -3.62 15.07 -3.65
N GLN A 114 -2.54 14.47 -4.12
CA GLN A 114 -2.50 13.74 -5.38
C GLN A 114 -3.41 12.49 -5.37
N MET A 115 -3.42 11.73 -4.28
CA MET A 115 -4.31 10.58 -4.12
C MET A 115 -5.78 11.01 -4.16
N HIS A 116 -6.12 12.15 -3.53
CA HIS A 116 -7.47 12.71 -3.57
C HIS A 116 -7.88 13.10 -5.00
N GLU A 117 -7.00 13.76 -5.75
CA GLU A 117 -7.25 14.09 -7.16
C GLU A 117 -7.51 12.83 -8.00
N TRP A 118 -6.73 11.78 -7.82
CA TRP A 118 -6.94 10.50 -8.50
C TRP A 118 -8.25 9.82 -8.07
N ALA A 119 -8.62 9.91 -6.79
CA ALA A 119 -9.90 9.40 -6.32
C ALA A 119 -11.08 10.11 -7.01
N VAL A 120 -11.01 11.44 -7.15
CA VAL A 120 -12.02 12.22 -7.91
C VAL A 120 -12.08 11.74 -9.36
N GLN A 121 -10.94 11.55 -10.02
CA GLN A 121 -10.89 11.04 -11.41
C GLN A 121 -11.56 9.66 -11.54
N LEU A 122 -11.32 8.74 -10.60
CA LEU A 122 -11.96 7.42 -10.62
C LEU A 122 -13.48 7.53 -10.41
N VAL A 123 -13.95 8.46 -9.58
CA VAL A 123 -15.38 8.73 -9.44
C VAL A 123 -15.97 9.28 -10.74
N GLU A 124 -15.30 10.23 -11.40
CA GLU A 124 -15.71 10.81 -12.69
C GLU A 124 -15.77 9.77 -13.82
N GLN A 125 -14.87 8.78 -13.79
CA GLN A 125 -14.84 7.66 -14.75
C GLN A 125 -15.91 6.59 -14.46
N GLY A 126 -16.54 6.64 -13.28
CA GLY A 126 -17.49 5.62 -12.80
C GLY A 126 -16.83 4.37 -12.23
N ASP A 127 -15.52 4.42 -11.96
CA ASP A 127 -14.71 3.32 -11.41
C ASP A 127 -14.62 3.35 -9.88
N ALA A 128 -15.24 4.35 -9.23
CA ALA A 128 -15.40 4.42 -7.79
C ALA A 128 -16.81 4.94 -7.43
N PHE A 129 -17.30 4.57 -6.24
CA PHE A 129 -18.62 4.96 -5.74
C PHE A 129 -18.59 5.18 -4.23
N VAL A 130 -19.45 6.09 -3.75
CA VAL A 130 -19.68 6.31 -2.31
C VAL A 130 -20.66 5.26 -1.80
N CYS A 131 -20.29 4.60 -0.71
CA CYS A 131 -21.04 3.51 -0.08
C CYS A 131 -21.43 3.90 1.34
N ASP A 132 -22.72 3.77 1.67
CA ASP A 132 -23.26 4.09 2.99
C ASP A 132 -23.38 2.84 3.90
N LEU A 133 -22.87 1.67 3.47
CA LEU A 133 -22.84 0.47 4.31
C LEU A 133 -21.89 0.67 5.49
N THR A 134 -22.33 0.25 6.65
CA THR A 134 -21.49 0.15 7.85
C THR A 134 -20.37 -0.88 7.69
N ALA A 135 -19.37 -0.84 8.55
CA ALA A 135 -18.26 -1.79 8.52
C ALA A 135 -18.73 -3.26 8.67
N ASP A 136 -19.78 -3.50 9.45
CA ASP A 136 -20.34 -4.86 9.64
C ASP A 136 -21.08 -5.32 8.39
N GLU A 137 -21.93 -4.48 7.80
CA GLU A 137 -22.60 -4.78 6.53
C GLU A 137 -21.60 -5.00 5.39
N LEU A 138 -20.51 -4.22 5.33
CA LEU A 138 -19.41 -4.44 4.36
C LEU A 138 -18.75 -5.80 4.55
N ARG A 139 -18.55 -6.23 5.79
CA ARG A 139 -17.98 -7.54 6.11
C ARG A 139 -18.90 -8.67 5.68
N GLU A 140 -20.22 -8.54 5.92
CA GLU A 140 -21.23 -9.51 5.53
C GLU A 140 -21.34 -9.63 4.00
N THR A 141 -21.32 -8.50 3.28
CA THR A 141 -21.44 -8.48 1.81
C THR A 141 -20.18 -8.95 1.07
N ARG A 142 -19.00 -8.94 1.71
CA ARG A 142 -17.72 -9.27 1.07
C ARG A 142 -17.61 -10.72 0.61
N GLY A 143 -18.36 -11.63 1.26
CA GLY A 143 -18.26 -13.07 1.00
C GLY A 143 -17.03 -13.71 1.64
N THR A 144 -16.67 -14.92 1.18
CA THR A 144 -15.53 -15.71 1.69
C THR A 144 -14.58 -16.09 0.55
N PRO A 145 -13.38 -16.63 0.83
CA PRO A 145 -12.50 -17.13 -0.24
C PRO A 145 -13.14 -18.16 -1.18
N THR A 146 -14.18 -18.86 -0.70
CA THR A 146 -14.89 -19.94 -1.44
C THR A 146 -16.28 -19.54 -1.92
N SER A 147 -16.77 -18.35 -1.56
CA SER A 147 -18.06 -17.83 -2.01
C SER A 147 -17.93 -16.36 -2.46
N PRO A 148 -18.56 -15.97 -3.58
CA PRO A 148 -18.54 -14.59 -4.03
C PRO A 148 -19.21 -13.66 -3.02
N GLY A 149 -18.87 -12.39 -3.06
CA GLY A 149 -19.58 -11.34 -2.37
C GLY A 149 -20.82 -10.90 -3.13
N THR A 150 -21.56 -9.96 -2.55
CA THR A 150 -22.73 -9.34 -3.15
C THR A 150 -22.49 -7.85 -3.36
N ASN A 151 -23.03 -7.30 -4.45
CA ASN A 151 -22.91 -5.87 -4.75
C ASN A 151 -23.60 -5.03 -3.66
N SER A 152 -22.98 -3.91 -3.31
CA SER A 152 -23.62 -2.89 -2.49
C SER A 152 -24.84 -2.31 -3.22
N PRO A 153 -25.95 -1.99 -2.52
CA PRO A 153 -27.07 -1.28 -3.12
C PRO A 153 -26.71 0.11 -3.63
N TYR A 154 -25.59 0.66 -3.18
CA TYR A 154 -25.08 1.98 -3.56
C TYR A 154 -24.11 1.96 -4.74
N ARG A 155 -23.78 0.77 -5.25
CA ARG A 155 -22.76 0.57 -6.29
C ARG A 155 -23.12 1.25 -7.63
N ASP A 156 -24.39 1.39 -7.91
CA ASP A 156 -24.91 1.91 -9.17
C ASP A 156 -25.48 3.33 -9.05
N ARG A 157 -25.04 4.10 -8.03
CA ARG A 157 -25.29 5.54 -7.96
C ARG A 157 -24.73 6.25 -9.19
N SER A 158 -25.37 7.34 -9.60
CA SER A 158 -24.86 8.14 -10.71
C SER A 158 -23.49 8.76 -10.39
N VAL A 159 -22.72 9.07 -11.43
CA VAL A 159 -21.43 9.75 -11.28
C VAL A 159 -21.60 11.09 -10.57
N GLU A 160 -22.62 11.87 -10.94
CA GLU A 160 -22.91 13.18 -10.36
C GLU A 160 -23.20 13.08 -8.85
N GLU A 161 -24.00 12.09 -8.44
CA GLU A 161 -24.28 11.85 -7.02
C GLU A 161 -23.03 11.44 -6.26
N ASN A 162 -22.19 10.58 -6.84
CA ASN A 162 -20.93 10.17 -6.22
C ASN A 162 -19.93 11.33 -6.07
N ILE A 163 -19.84 12.21 -7.07
CA ILE A 163 -19.00 13.43 -7.00
C ILE A 163 -19.47 14.35 -5.86
N ASP A 164 -20.79 14.63 -5.78
CA ASP A 164 -21.35 15.45 -4.70
C ASP A 164 -21.06 14.84 -3.33
N LEU A 165 -21.36 13.56 -3.16
CA LEU A 165 -21.15 12.86 -1.90
C LEU A 165 -19.70 12.82 -1.48
N PHE A 166 -18.76 12.54 -2.40
CA PHE A 166 -17.33 12.50 -2.08
C PHE A 166 -16.79 13.90 -1.74
N ALA A 167 -17.25 14.95 -2.42
CA ALA A 167 -16.91 16.33 -2.08
C ALA A 167 -17.40 16.70 -0.67
N ARG A 168 -18.61 16.30 -0.30
CA ARG A 168 -19.18 16.51 1.05
C ARG A 168 -18.49 15.67 2.13
N MET A 169 -18.06 14.43 1.80
CA MET A 169 -17.17 13.63 2.68
C MET A 169 -15.89 14.41 2.96
N THR A 170 -15.25 14.94 1.91
CA THR A 170 -14.01 15.73 2.04
C THR A 170 -14.21 17.03 2.81
N ALA A 171 -15.40 17.64 2.71
CA ALA A 171 -15.77 18.84 3.47
C ALA A 171 -16.09 18.56 4.95
N GLY A 172 -16.10 17.28 5.38
CA GLY A 172 -16.38 16.91 6.78
C GLY A 172 -17.87 17.00 7.18
N GLU A 173 -18.79 16.93 6.22
CA GLU A 173 -20.23 17.02 6.53
C GLU A 173 -20.80 15.76 7.20
N PHE A 174 -20.07 14.64 7.16
CA PHE A 174 -20.54 13.36 7.67
C PHE A 174 -19.67 12.87 8.83
N GLU A 175 -20.28 12.18 9.77
CA GLU A 175 -19.59 11.58 10.91
C GLU A 175 -18.65 10.42 10.50
N ASP A 176 -17.74 10.08 11.38
CA ASP A 176 -16.80 8.96 11.21
C ASP A 176 -17.55 7.66 10.92
N GLY A 177 -17.10 6.95 9.89
CA GLY A 177 -17.66 5.67 9.50
C GLY A 177 -19.03 5.74 8.81
N ALA A 178 -19.63 6.93 8.63
CA ALA A 178 -20.93 7.07 7.97
C ALA A 178 -20.89 6.67 6.49
N ARG A 179 -19.76 6.89 5.83
CA ARG A 179 -19.56 6.60 4.40
C ARG A 179 -18.12 6.21 4.11
N THR A 180 -17.96 5.45 3.03
CA THR A 180 -16.64 5.12 2.45
C THR A 180 -16.67 5.35 0.95
N LEU A 181 -15.53 5.73 0.34
CA LEU A 181 -15.34 5.61 -1.10
C LEU A 181 -14.80 4.21 -1.39
N ARG A 182 -15.39 3.52 -2.36
CA ARG A 182 -14.99 2.18 -2.78
C ARG A 182 -14.65 2.14 -4.27
N ALA A 183 -13.63 1.38 -4.63
CA ALA A 183 -13.38 1.05 -6.04
C ALA A 183 -14.48 0.12 -6.56
N LYS A 184 -14.83 0.27 -7.85
CA LYS A 184 -15.84 -0.54 -8.54
C LYS A 184 -15.14 -1.59 -9.39
N ILE A 185 -14.83 -2.76 -8.82
CA ILE A 185 -14.07 -3.83 -9.48
C ILE A 185 -14.94 -5.06 -9.73
N ASP A 186 -14.91 -6.05 -8.84
CA ASP A 186 -15.67 -7.30 -8.99
C ASP A 186 -15.90 -7.99 -7.65
N MET A 187 -17.14 -8.07 -7.20
CA MET A 187 -17.50 -8.72 -5.93
C MET A 187 -17.40 -10.25 -5.98
N ALA A 188 -17.19 -10.83 -7.17
CA ALA A 188 -16.93 -12.29 -7.35
C ALA A 188 -15.43 -12.62 -7.47
N HIS A 189 -14.54 -11.63 -7.43
CA HIS A 189 -13.10 -11.83 -7.61
C HIS A 189 -12.54 -12.83 -6.58
N PRO A 190 -11.67 -13.79 -6.97
CA PRO A 190 -11.10 -14.79 -6.05
C PRO A 190 -10.21 -14.15 -4.96
N ASN A 191 -9.51 -13.05 -5.26
CA ASN A 191 -8.82 -12.24 -4.27
C ASN A 191 -9.81 -11.28 -3.60
N LEU A 192 -10.00 -11.46 -2.28
CA LEU A 192 -10.91 -10.62 -1.48
C LEU A 192 -10.56 -9.13 -1.52
N ASN A 193 -9.29 -8.77 -1.69
CA ASN A 193 -8.85 -7.37 -1.77
C ASN A 193 -9.29 -6.68 -3.07
N MET A 194 -9.74 -7.44 -4.07
CA MET A 194 -10.27 -6.92 -5.33
C MET A 194 -11.80 -6.87 -5.36
N ARG A 195 -12.47 -7.14 -4.23
CA ARG A 195 -13.93 -7.10 -4.11
C ARG A 195 -14.41 -5.74 -3.64
N ASP A 196 -14.46 -4.79 -4.57
CA ASP A 196 -14.83 -3.40 -4.33
C ASP A 196 -14.22 -2.86 -3.02
N PRO A 197 -12.87 -2.76 -2.94
CA PRO A 197 -12.18 -2.36 -1.72
C PRO A 197 -12.52 -0.93 -1.31
N VAL A 198 -12.43 -0.66 -0.01
CA VAL A 198 -12.52 0.71 0.51
C VAL A 198 -11.25 1.45 0.13
N MET A 199 -11.38 2.61 -0.49
CA MET A 199 -10.28 3.51 -0.87
C MET A 199 -10.12 4.65 0.11
N TYR A 200 -11.24 5.27 0.55
CA TYR A 200 -11.26 6.34 1.54
C TYR A 200 -12.29 6.08 2.62
N ARG A 201 -11.95 6.50 3.83
CA ARG A 201 -12.83 6.52 4.99
C ARG A 201 -12.91 7.92 5.59
N ILE A 202 -14.02 8.24 6.22
CA ILE A 202 -14.18 9.47 7.01
C ILE A 202 -13.58 9.22 8.39
N LEU A 203 -12.71 10.13 8.83
CA LEU A 203 -12.09 10.09 10.15
C LEU A 203 -11.69 11.52 10.55
N HIS A 204 -12.35 12.10 11.55
CA HIS A 204 -12.01 13.40 12.10
C HIS A 204 -10.93 13.24 13.18
N ALA A 205 -9.67 13.22 12.73
CA ALA A 205 -8.52 13.05 13.61
C ALA A 205 -7.35 13.92 13.16
N HIS A 206 -6.58 14.40 14.12
CA HIS A 206 -5.35 15.14 13.87
C HIS A 206 -4.27 14.20 13.32
N HIS A 207 -3.69 14.55 12.19
CA HIS A 207 -2.56 13.83 11.62
C HIS A 207 -1.25 14.51 12.00
N TYR A 208 -0.28 13.77 12.51
CA TYR A 208 0.97 14.34 13.06
C TYR A 208 1.78 15.19 12.06
N ARG A 209 1.62 14.99 10.73
CA ARG A 209 2.26 15.80 9.68
C ARG A 209 1.31 16.75 8.96
N GLN A 210 0.06 16.34 8.72
CA GLN A 210 -0.91 17.11 7.94
C GLN A 210 -1.84 17.97 8.80
N GLY A 211 -1.78 17.83 10.14
CA GLY A 211 -2.66 18.54 11.06
C GLY A 211 -4.13 18.15 10.85
N ASP A 212 -5.00 19.15 10.88
CA ASP A 212 -6.46 18.98 10.73
C ASP A 212 -6.94 19.28 9.30
N LYS A 213 -6.03 19.18 8.32
CA LYS A 213 -6.36 19.51 6.93
C LYS A 213 -7.34 18.53 6.30
N TRP A 214 -7.33 17.27 6.72
CA TRP A 214 -8.10 16.19 6.12
C TRP A 214 -9.08 15.60 7.13
N CYS A 215 -10.28 15.25 6.67
CA CYS A 215 -11.27 14.44 7.38
C CYS A 215 -11.65 13.17 6.59
N VAL A 216 -11.00 12.94 5.44
CA VAL A 216 -11.03 11.68 4.69
C VAL A 216 -9.60 11.20 4.51
N TYR A 217 -9.37 9.92 4.78
CA TYR A 217 -8.04 9.31 4.71
C TYR A 217 -8.05 8.11 3.79
N PRO A 218 -7.02 7.97 2.95
CA PRO A 218 -6.86 6.78 2.12
C PRO A 218 -6.65 5.55 2.99
N THR A 219 -7.00 4.39 2.47
CA THR A 219 -6.69 3.11 3.11
C THR A 219 -5.36 2.58 2.61
N TYR A 220 -4.85 1.53 3.27
CA TYR A 220 -3.55 0.93 2.98
C TYR A 220 -3.41 0.44 1.52
N ASP A 221 -4.47 -0.02 0.91
CA ASP A 221 -4.45 -0.63 -0.43
C ASP A 221 -4.65 0.39 -1.58
N TRP A 222 -4.48 1.64 -1.30
CA TRP A 222 -4.63 2.72 -2.28
C TRP A 222 -3.46 2.79 -3.27
#